data_ad41b869850a995511da2f1d4d6292eb
#
_entry.id   ad41b869850a995511da2f1d4d6292eb
#
_cell.length_a   1.000
_cell.length_b   1.000
_cell.length_c   1.000
_cell.angle_alpha   90.00
_cell.angle_beta   90.00
_cell.angle_gamma   90.00
#
_symmetry.space_group_name_H-M   'P 1'
#
loop_
_entity.id
_entity.type
_entity.pdbx_description
1 polymer ?
#
loop_
_entity_poly.entity_id
_entity_poly.type
_entity_poly.pdbx_seq_one_letter_code
_entity_poly.pdbx_strand_id
1 'polypeptide(L)'
;MREQRPSIYQKASVWGIPFGLYLTCAGVASVFMDWFPPLAFIFMLLVLGSPLVVYYFQRKHFIEENGFAEHAALWMLGIMLYMLGTVLASFIMFLVIQYGRPEFAYDQANHIIKVYSDIPEMRDSEFVTVLKRAVETHQLPSPIETVFNAFWFVTFGGCITSAITAILARRNIKKRP
;
A
#
# COMPACT_ATOMS: atom_id res chain seq x y z
N MET A 1 2.99 36.55 18.78
CA MET A 1 3.66 35.60 17.85
C MET A 1 2.57 34.87 17.10
N ARG A 2 2.47 35.00 15.77
CA ARG A 2 1.55 34.14 14.97
C ARG A 2 2.14 32.75 14.96
N GLU A 3 1.53 31.79 15.63
CA GLU A 3 1.84 30.39 15.45
C GLU A 3 1.68 30.07 13.95
N GLN A 4 2.79 29.81 13.29
CA GLN A 4 2.77 29.39 11.88
C GLN A 4 2.08 28.03 11.82
N ARG A 5 0.86 27.99 11.27
CA ARG A 5 0.15 26.73 11.05
C ARG A 5 1.03 25.79 10.23
N PRO A 6 1.21 24.54 10.66
CA PRO A 6 2.05 23.60 9.92
C PRO A 6 1.53 23.41 8.49
N SER A 7 2.42 23.49 7.53
CA SER A 7 2.10 23.28 6.12
C SER A 7 1.59 21.84 5.87
N ILE A 8 0.88 21.61 4.74
CA ILE A 8 0.44 20.28 4.33
C ILE A 8 1.62 19.30 4.27
N TYR A 9 2.77 19.77 3.80
CA TYR A 9 4.01 18.98 3.71
C TYR A 9 4.53 18.55 5.09
N GLN A 10 4.51 19.45 6.06
CA GLN A 10 4.90 19.14 7.45
C GLN A 10 3.93 18.15 8.10
N LYS A 11 2.63 18.30 7.86
CA LYS A 11 1.62 17.34 8.34
C LYS A 11 1.80 15.96 7.67
N ALA A 12 2.03 15.93 6.35
CA ALA A 12 2.25 14.71 5.62
C ALA A 12 3.50 13.96 6.09
N SER A 13 4.61 14.65 6.37
CA SER A 13 5.82 14.00 6.87
C SER A 13 5.64 13.40 8.27
N VAL A 14 4.95 14.09 9.18
CA VAL A 14 4.67 13.56 10.52
C VAL A 14 3.67 12.40 10.48
N TRP A 15 2.60 12.52 9.70
CA TRP A 15 1.56 11.48 9.61
C TRP A 15 1.94 10.33 8.67
N GLY A 16 2.89 10.56 7.76
CA GLY A 16 3.43 9.54 6.87
C GLY A 16 4.19 8.43 7.61
N ILE A 17 4.81 8.74 8.76
CA ILE A 17 5.53 7.74 9.56
C ILE A 17 4.58 6.66 10.10
N PRO A 18 3.52 6.98 10.89
CA PRO A 18 2.61 5.96 11.37
C PRO A 18 1.86 5.25 10.23
N PHE A 19 1.56 5.96 9.13
CA PHE A 19 0.97 5.32 7.96
C PHE A 19 1.95 4.37 7.26
N GLY A 20 3.23 4.73 7.16
CA GLY A 20 4.27 3.86 6.63
C GLY A 20 4.48 2.60 7.47
N LEU A 21 4.46 2.72 8.79
CA LEU A 21 4.49 1.56 9.69
C LEU A 21 3.25 0.66 9.50
N TYR A 22 2.08 1.25 9.32
CA TYR A 22 0.87 0.52 8.99
C TYR A 22 1.01 -0.28 7.67
N LEU A 23 1.53 0.35 6.60
CA LEU A 23 1.80 -0.32 5.33
C LEU A 23 2.88 -1.40 5.47
N THR A 24 3.89 -1.18 6.32
CA THR A 24 4.91 -2.18 6.65
C THR A 24 4.28 -3.42 7.28
N CYS A 25 3.36 -3.26 8.22
CA CYS A 25 2.64 -4.39 8.81
C CYS A 25 1.87 -5.19 7.75
N ALA A 26 1.22 -4.50 6.80
CA ALA A 26 0.56 -5.17 5.68
C ALA A 26 1.56 -5.92 4.79
N GLY A 27 2.69 -5.29 4.46
CA GLY A 27 3.75 -5.91 3.67
C GLY A 27 4.33 -7.15 4.35
N VAL A 28 4.67 -7.07 5.63
CA VAL A 28 5.17 -8.22 6.39
C VAL A 28 4.15 -9.36 6.42
N ALA A 29 2.87 -9.04 6.64
CA ALA A 29 1.81 -10.04 6.59
C ALA A 29 1.74 -10.73 5.22
N SER A 30 1.93 -10.00 4.11
CA SER A 30 1.94 -10.58 2.76
C SER A 30 3.14 -11.49 2.49
N VAL A 31 4.32 -11.19 3.05
CA VAL A 31 5.52 -12.01 2.87
C VAL A 31 5.42 -13.34 3.62
N PHE A 32 4.77 -13.36 4.78
CA PHE A 32 4.72 -14.55 5.64
C PHE A 32 3.38 -15.29 5.61
N MET A 33 2.41 -14.87 4.79
CA MET A 33 1.08 -15.50 4.73
C MET A 33 1.11 -16.97 4.28
N ASP A 34 2.11 -17.38 3.47
CA ASP A 34 2.26 -18.77 3.03
C ASP A 34 2.65 -19.70 4.18
N TRP A 35 3.40 -19.20 5.16
CA TRP A 35 3.81 -19.97 6.35
C TRP A 35 2.72 -20.00 7.41
N PHE A 36 1.94 -18.92 7.50
CA PHE A 36 0.87 -18.78 8.47
C PHE A 36 -0.40 -18.22 7.79
N PRO A 37 -1.30 -19.09 7.29
CA PRO A 37 -2.48 -18.69 6.52
C PRO A 37 -3.37 -17.58 7.14
N PRO A 38 -3.55 -17.47 8.48
CA PRO A 38 -4.29 -16.36 9.07
C PRO A 38 -3.73 -14.97 8.75
N LEU A 39 -2.44 -14.84 8.39
CA LEU A 39 -1.85 -13.57 7.96
C LEU A 39 -2.45 -13.05 6.66
N ALA A 40 -2.96 -13.93 5.78
CA ALA A 40 -3.66 -13.52 4.57
C ALA A 40 -4.93 -12.71 4.89
N PHE A 41 -5.67 -13.11 5.93
CA PHE A 41 -6.82 -12.36 6.40
C PHE A 41 -6.41 -11.01 6.99
N ILE A 42 -5.35 -10.98 7.81
CA ILE A 42 -4.80 -9.74 8.37
C ILE A 42 -4.32 -8.81 7.26
N PHE A 43 -3.59 -9.33 6.27
CA PHE A 43 -3.17 -8.58 5.09
C PHE A 43 -4.35 -7.94 4.36
N MET A 44 -5.40 -8.74 4.08
CA MET A 44 -6.61 -8.25 3.42
C MET A 44 -7.29 -7.12 4.22
N LEU A 45 -7.41 -7.26 5.54
CA LEU A 45 -7.96 -6.23 6.41
C LEU A 45 -7.12 -4.94 6.39
N LEU A 46 -5.79 -5.07 6.43
CA LEU A 46 -4.88 -3.93 6.38
C LEU A 46 -4.94 -3.21 5.03
N VAL A 47 -4.97 -3.95 3.92
CA VAL A 47 -5.09 -3.36 2.58
C VAL A 47 -6.41 -2.61 2.44
N LEU A 48 -7.54 -3.23 2.79
CA LEU A 48 -8.86 -2.59 2.76
C LEU A 48 -8.99 -1.46 3.79
N GLY A 49 -8.26 -1.50 4.88
CA GLY A 49 -8.21 -0.46 5.90
C GLY A 49 -7.38 0.77 5.49
N SER A 50 -6.45 0.64 4.53
CA SER A 50 -5.57 1.75 4.17
C SER A 50 -6.31 3.01 3.69
N PRO A 51 -7.38 2.96 2.88
CA PRO A 51 -8.18 4.12 2.55
C PRO A 51 -8.84 4.78 3.76
N LEU A 52 -9.23 3.99 4.78
CA LEU A 52 -9.85 4.51 6.00
C LEU A 52 -8.85 5.30 6.84
N VAL A 53 -7.61 4.83 6.92
CA VAL A 53 -6.52 5.55 7.62
C VAL A 53 -6.23 6.88 6.93
N VAL A 54 -6.15 6.89 5.60
CA VAL A 54 -5.95 8.13 4.82
C VAL A 54 -7.14 9.07 4.96
N TYR A 55 -8.36 8.55 4.87
CA TYR A 55 -9.58 9.30 5.15
C TYR A 55 -9.54 9.97 6.53
N TYR A 56 -9.11 9.23 7.57
CA TYR A 56 -8.98 9.78 8.93
C TYR A 56 -8.05 11.00 8.96
N PHE A 57 -6.86 10.93 8.33
CA PHE A 57 -5.92 12.04 8.29
C PHE A 57 -6.45 13.22 7.46
N GLN A 58 -7.07 12.97 6.32
CA GLN A 58 -7.69 14.00 5.50
C GLN A 58 -8.85 14.67 6.25
N ARG A 59 -9.67 13.90 6.95
CA ARG A 59 -10.76 14.43 7.77
C ARG A 59 -10.26 15.25 8.94
N LYS A 60 -9.21 14.79 9.61
CA LYS A 60 -8.55 15.52 10.69
C LYS A 60 -8.04 16.87 10.17
N HIS A 61 -7.33 16.90 9.05
CA HIS A 61 -6.85 18.12 8.44
C HIS A 61 -8.00 19.06 8.07
N PHE A 62 -9.08 18.54 7.49
CA PHE A 62 -10.27 19.34 7.14
C PHE A 62 -10.91 20.02 8.35
N ILE A 63 -10.99 19.31 9.48
CA ILE A 63 -11.53 19.86 10.74
C ILE A 63 -10.57 20.92 11.32
N GLU A 64 -9.27 20.70 11.31
CA GLU A 64 -8.25 21.65 11.76
C GLU A 64 -8.27 22.96 10.97
N GLU A 65 -8.63 22.92 9.68
CA GLU A 65 -8.84 24.09 8.82
C GLU A 65 -10.26 24.66 8.91
N ASN A 66 -11.02 24.32 9.97
CA ASN A 66 -12.41 24.80 10.19
C ASN A 66 -13.36 24.51 9.02
N GLY A 67 -13.08 23.47 8.22
CA GLY A 67 -13.89 23.10 7.07
C GLY A 67 -13.61 23.90 5.78
N PHE A 68 -12.58 24.73 5.76
CA PHE A 68 -12.20 25.54 4.59
C PHE A 68 -11.14 24.88 3.70
N ALA A 69 -10.65 23.67 4.06
CA ALA A 69 -9.67 22.97 3.21
C ALA A 69 -10.26 22.64 1.84
N GLU A 70 -9.55 23.03 0.79
CA GLU A 70 -9.90 22.72 -0.59
C GLU A 70 -9.77 21.22 -0.88
N HIS A 71 -10.54 20.71 -1.84
CA HIS A 71 -10.44 19.30 -2.26
C HIS A 71 -9.03 18.95 -2.73
N ALA A 72 -8.41 19.84 -3.52
CA ALA A 72 -7.04 19.64 -4.02
C ALA A 72 -6.02 19.51 -2.89
N ALA A 73 -6.17 20.29 -1.81
CA ALA A 73 -5.31 20.23 -0.64
C ALA A 73 -5.43 18.88 0.11
N LEU A 74 -6.65 18.37 0.27
CA LEU A 74 -6.91 17.07 0.89
C LEU A 74 -6.39 15.93 0.02
N TRP A 75 -6.62 15.99 -1.29
CA TRP A 75 -6.11 15.01 -2.23
C TRP A 75 -4.58 14.98 -2.22
N MET A 76 -3.93 16.14 -2.28
CA MET A 76 -2.47 16.28 -2.21
C MET A 76 -1.91 15.68 -0.90
N LEU A 77 -2.58 15.95 0.23
CA LEU A 77 -2.22 15.35 1.51
C LEU A 77 -2.24 13.82 1.45
N GLY A 78 -3.29 13.24 0.87
CA GLY A 78 -3.41 11.79 0.73
C GLY A 78 -2.35 11.19 -0.21
N ILE A 79 -2.05 11.83 -1.35
CA ILE A 79 -0.96 11.42 -2.24
C ILE A 79 0.36 11.39 -1.48
N MET A 80 0.66 12.44 -0.72
CA MET A 80 1.89 12.54 0.06
C MET A 80 1.97 11.49 1.16
N LEU A 81 0.85 11.17 1.82
CA LEU A 81 0.79 10.11 2.81
C LEU A 81 1.14 8.76 2.18
N TYR A 82 0.52 8.42 1.04
CA TYR A 82 0.85 7.19 0.32
C TYR A 82 2.31 7.19 -0.13
N MET A 83 2.79 8.26 -0.74
CA MET A 83 4.17 8.34 -1.24
C MET A 83 5.19 8.16 -0.12
N LEU A 84 5.10 8.96 0.97
CA LEU A 84 6.03 8.89 2.10
C LEU A 84 5.88 7.58 2.88
N GLY A 85 4.64 7.14 3.10
CA GLY A 85 4.37 5.87 3.78
C GLY A 85 4.90 4.68 3.00
N THR A 86 4.72 4.66 1.68
CA THR A 86 5.20 3.57 0.81
C THR A 86 6.72 3.58 0.71
N VAL A 87 7.39 4.74 0.68
CA VAL A 87 8.87 4.82 0.73
C VAL A 87 9.40 4.15 1.99
N LEU A 88 8.83 4.48 3.16
CA LEU A 88 9.24 3.87 4.43
C LEU A 88 8.96 2.36 4.43
N ALA A 89 7.75 1.96 4.03
CA ALA A 89 7.37 0.55 3.95
C ALA A 89 8.27 -0.23 2.99
N SER A 90 8.55 0.32 1.80
CA SER A 90 9.40 -0.32 0.80
C SER A 90 10.82 -0.54 1.29
N PHE A 91 11.38 0.43 2.00
CA PHE A 91 12.72 0.28 2.58
C PHE A 91 12.77 -0.90 3.57
N ILE A 92 11.81 -0.97 4.50
CA ILE A 92 11.74 -2.06 5.48
C ILE A 92 11.45 -3.39 4.78
N MET A 93 10.54 -3.41 3.80
CA MET A 93 10.19 -4.62 3.06
C MET A 93 11.36 -5.15 2.23
N PHE A 94 12.18 -4.27 1.66
CA PHE A 94 13.41 -4.69 1.00
C PHE A 94 14.32 -5.46 1.96
N LEU A 95 14.52 -4.96 3.18
CA LEU A 95 15.34 -5.65 4.19
C LEU A 95 14.71 -7.01 4.59
N VAL A 96 13.39 -7.04 4.77
CA VAL A 96 12.66 -8.27 5.15
C VAL A 96 12.79 -9.33 4.05
N ILE A 97 12.62 -8.98 2.78
CA ILE A 97 12.72 -9.92 1.67
C ILE A 97 14.18 -10.32 1.47
N GLN A 98 15.11 -9.35 1.42
CA GLN A 98 16.53 -9.61 1.14
C GLN A 98 17.18 -10.55 2.17
N TYR A 99 16.87 -10.37 3.46
CA TYR A 99 17.51 -11.12 4.55
C TYR A 99 16.61 -12.19 5.17
N GLY A 100 15.30 -12.05 5.09
CA GLY A 100 14.35 -12.97 5.68
C GLY A 100 13.83 -14.03 4.71
N ARG A 101 13.55 -13.66 3.46
CA ARG A 101 13.00 -14.56 2.41
C ARG A 101 13.52 -14.20 1.01
N PRO A 102 14.81 -14.43 0.71
CA PRO A 102 15.38 -14.06 -0.59
C PRO A 102 14.70 -14.78 -1.77
N GLU A 103 14.12 -15.96 -1.52
CA GLU A 103 13.39 -16.76 -2.52
C GLU A 103 11.90 -16.41 -2.62
N PHE A 104 11.45 -15.32 -1.99
CA PHE A 104 10.03 -14.94 -1.96
C PHE A 104 9.37 -14.89 -3.34
N ALA A 105 10.06 -14.33 -4.35
CA ALA A 105 9.53 -14.27 -5.72
C ALA A 105 9.36 -15.66 -6.35
N TYR A 106 10.27 -16.58 -6.05
CA TYR A 106 10.19 -17.98 -6.51
C TYR A 106 9.07 -18.74 -5.81
N ASP A 107 8.92 -18.55 -4.50
CA ASP A 107 7.84 -19.17 -3.73
C ASP A 107 6.48 -18.73 -4.24
N GLN A 108 6.30 -17.43 -4.49
CA GLN A 108 5.05 -16.88 -5.03
C GLN A 108 4.76 -17.39 -6.45
N ALA A 109 5.77 -17.41 -7.33
CA ALA A 109 5.61 -17.93 -8.68
C ALA A 109 5.19 -19.42 -8.65
N ASN A 110 5.85 -20.23 -7.84
CA ASN A 110 5.52 -21.65 -7.70
C ASN A 110 4.11 -21.87 -7.10
N HIS A 111 3.72 -21.05 -6.13
CA HIS A 111 2.37 -21.08 -5.56
C HIS A 111 1.30 -20.77 -6.63
N ILE A 112 1.51 -19.71 -7.41
CA ILE A 112 0.62 -19.34 -8.53
C ILE A 112 0.54 -20.47 -9.56
N ILE A 113 1.68 -21.01 -10.00
CA ILE A 113 1.73 -22.13 -10.96
C ILE A 113 0.91 -23.31 -10.43
N LYS A 114 1.05 -23.65 -9.16
CA LYS A 114 0.31 -24.76 -8.54
C LYS A 114 -1.19 -24.50 -8.57
N VAL A 115 -1.65 -23.34 -8.07
CA VAL A 115 -3.08 -22.99 -8.04
C VAL A 115 -3.71 -23.00 -9.42
N TYR A 116 -3.03 -22.45 -10.44
CA TYR A 116 -3.56 -22.41 -11.80
C TYR A 116 -3.48 -23.77 -12.51
N SER A 117 -2.49 -24.60 -12.15
CA SER A 117 -2.38 -25.95 -12.71
C SER A 117 -3.45 -26.92 -12.19
N ASP A 118 -4.04 -26.63 -11.02
CA ASP A 118 -5.14 -27.38 -10.44
C ASP A 118 -6.50 -27.07 -11.14
N ILE A 119 -6.56 -25.97 -11.91
CA ILE A 119 -7.74 -25.58 -12.69
C ILE A 119 -7.55 -26.07 -14.13
N PRO A 120 -8.35 -27.05 -14.62
CA PRO A 120 -8.15 -27.69 -15.93
C PRO A 120 -8.11 -26.70 -17.10
N GLU A 121 -8.95 -25.65 -17.05
CA GLU A 121 -9.08 -24.62 -18.08
C GLU A 121 -7.88 -23.64 -18.13
N MET A 122 -7.14 -23.51 -17.04
CA MET A 122 -6.03 -22.56 -16.90
C MET A 122 -4.65 -23.22 -16.92
N ARG A 123 -4.60 -24.55 -16.85
CA ARG A 123 -3.37 -25.32 -16.74
C ARG A 123 -2.38 -25.05 -17.87
N ASP A 124 -2.89 -24.91 -19.09
CA ASP A 124 -2.12 -24.72 -20.31
C ASP A 124 -2.21 -23.26 -20.82
N SER A 125 -2.61 -22.33 -19.96
CA SER A 125 -2.67 -20.92 -20.32
C SER A 125 -1.27 -20.37 -20.64
N GLU A 126 -1.21 -19.40 -21.55
CA GLU A 126 0.02 -18.71 -21.92
C GLU A 126 0.70 -18.10 -20.67
N PHE A 127 -0.08 -17.56 -19.75
CA PHE A 127 0.41 -17.01 -18.48
C PHE A 127 1.17 -18.04 -17.64
N VAL A 128 0.62 -19.24 -17.45
CA VAL A 128 1.27 -20.32 -16.68
C VAL A 128 2.53 -20.79 -17.38
N THR A 129 2.49 -20.89 -18.71
CA THR A 129 3.65 -21.30 -19.51
C THR A 129 4.79 -20.30 -19.41
N VAL A 130 4.49 -19.00 -19.51
CA VAL A 130 5.48 -17.93 -19.35
C VAL A 130 6.06 -17.91 -17.95
N LEU A 131 5.21 -18.09 -16.92
CA LEU A 131 5.66 -18.10 -15.54
C LEU A 131 6.56 -19.30 -15.22
N LYS A 132 6.22 -20.50 -15.72
CA LYS A 132 7.09 -21.71 -15.61
C LYS A 132 8.45 -21.45 -16.24
N ARG A 133 8.47 -20.88 -17.46
CA ARG A 133 9.71 -20.55 -18.15
C ARG A 133 10.54 -19.54 -17.33
N ALA A 134 9.92 -18.51 -16.76
CA ALA A 134 10.62 -17.52 -15.94
C ALA A 134 11.25 -18.15 -14.69
N VAL A 135 10.57 -19.13 -14.06
CA VAL A 135 11.13 -19.90 -12.94
C VAL A 135 12.33 -20.74 -13.41
N GLU A 136 12.18 -21.50 -14.50
CA GLU A 136 13.22 -22.39 -15.05
C GLU A 136 14.47 -21.61 -15.52
N THR A 137 14.27 -20.43 -16.10
CA THR A 137 15.38 -19.58 -16.61
C THR A 137 15.94 -18.60 -15.59
N HIS A 138 15.49 -18.66 -14.32
CA HIS A 138 15.88 -17.74 -13.26
C HIS A 138 15.67 -16.26 -13.61
N GLN A 139 14.62 -15.95 -14.40
CA GLN A 139 14.25 -14.59 -14.82
C GLN A 139 13.13 -13.98 -13.95
N LEU A 140 13.03 -14.38 -12.70
CA LEU A 140 12.11 -13.77 -11.75
C LEU A 140 12.71 -12.47 -11.18
N PRO A 141 11.85 -11.51 -10.81
CA PRO A 141 12.31 -10.24 -10.27
C PRO A 141 13.13 -10.43 -9.00
N SER A 142 14.22 -9.70 -8.91
CA SER A 142 15.04 -9.60 -7.71
C SER A 142 14.26 -8.98 -6.54
N PRO A 143 14.71 -9.12 -5.29
CA PRO A 143 14.06 -8.50 -4.13
C PRO A 143 13.80 -6.99 -4.30
N ILE A 144 14.76 -6.27 -4.87
CA ILE A 144 14.61 -4.82 -5.10
C ILE A 144 13.58 -4.52 -6.19
N GLU A 145 13.54 -5.28 -7.28
CA GLU A 145 12.54 -5.11 -8.34
C GLU A 145 11.13 -5.46 -7.83
N THR A 146 11.01 -6.51 -7.02
CA THR A 146 9.76 -6.89 -6.37
C THR A 146 9.20 -5.75 -5.50
N VAL A 147 10.05 -5.17 -4.66
CA VAL A 147 9.66 -4.05 -3.78
C VAL A 147 9.38 -2.78 -4.59
N PHE A 148 10.15 -2.50 -5.64
CA PHE A 148 9.95 -1.35 -6.50
C PHE A 148 8.62 -1.43 -7.28
N ASN A 149 8.28 -2.61 -7.78
CA ASN A 149 6.98 -2.84 -8.43
C ASN A 149 5.82 -2.64 -7.43
N ALA A 150 5.95 -3.18 -6.21
CA ALA A 150 4.97 -2.98 -5.15
C ALA A 150 4.84 -1.50 -4.76
N PHE A 151 5.96 -0.76 -4.67
CA PHE A 151 5.97 0.68 -4.42
C PHE A 151 5.10 1.44 -5.43
N TRP A 152 5.31 1.21 -6.72
CA TRP A 152 4.54 1.88 -7.76
C TRP A 152 3.06 1.50 -7.71
N PHE A 153 2.76 0.22 -7.54
CA PHE A 153 1.38 -0.27 -7.45
C PHE A 153 0.62 0.38 -6.29
N VAL A 154 1.21 0.40 -5.09
CA VAL A 154 0.60 1.01 -3.90
C VAL A 154 0.48 2.52 -4.04
N THR A 155 1.49 3.19 -4.60
CA THR A 155 1.49 4.65 -4.78
C THR A 155 0.42 5.07 -5.78
N PHE A 156 0.34 4.44 -6.97
CA PHE A 156 -0.69 4.77 -7.97
C PHE A 156 -2.10 4.43 -7.49
N GLY A 157 -2.30 3.25 -6.89
CA GLY A 157 -3.56 2.87 -6.26
C GLY A 157 -3.95 3.85 -5.15
N GLY A 158 -2.95 4.28 -4.37
CA GLY A 158 -3.09 5.31 -3.33
C GLY A 158 -3.51 6.67 -3.85
N CYS A 159 -3.00 7.12 -5.01
CA CYS A 159 -3.42 8.37 -5.64
C CYS A 159 -4.91 8.37 -5.98
N ILE A 160 -5.41 7.25 -6.52
CA ILE A 160 -6.83 7.10 -6.89
C ILE A 160 -7.71 7.05 -5.62
N THR A 161 -7.35 6.21 -4.67
CA THR A 161 -8.11 6.08 -3.41
C THR A 161 -8.10 7.36 -2.61
N SER A 162 -6.99 8.13 -2.64
CA SER A 162 -6.86 9.43 -1.99
C SER A 162 -7.83 10.47 -2.56
N ALA A 163 -8.08 10.47 -3.88
CA ALA A 163 -9.08 11.36 -4.48
C ALA A 163 -10.49 11.07 -3.95
N ILE A 164 -10.86 9.79 -3.88
CA ILE A 164 -12.16 9.34 -3.37
C ILE A 164 -12.32 9.72 -1.88
N THR A 165 -11.31 9.41 -1.08
CA THR A 165 -11.36 9.70 0.36
C THR A 165 -11.36 11.20 0.65
N ALA A 166 -10.72 12.04 -0.19
CA ALA A 166 -10.77 13.50 -0.08
C ALA A 166 -12.19 14.06 -0.31
N ILE A 167 -12.95 13.49 -1.26
CA ILE A 167 -14.36 13.85 -1.47
C ILE A 167 -15.18 13.48 -0.23
N LEU A 168 -14.99 12.29 0.29
CA LEU A 168 -15.69 11.80 1.49
C LEU A 168 -15.34 12.63 2.73
N ALA A 169 -14.09 13.03 2.88
CA ALA A 169 -13.60 13.81 4.02
C ALA A 169 -14.27 15.19 4.13
N ARG A 170 -14.72 15.77 3.02
CA ARG A 170 -15.44 17.04 2.98
C ARG A 170 -16.94 16.92 3.29
N ARG A 171 -17.53 15.73 3.16
CA ARG A 171 -18.96 15.51 3.43
C ARG A 171 -19.23 15.67 4.93
N ASN A 172 -20.32 16.37 5.25
CA ASN A 172 -20.87 16.49 6.62
C ASN A 172 -20.03 17.27 7.66
N ILE A 173 -19.80 18.57 7.44
CA ILE A 173 -19.91 19.45 8.59
C ILE A 173 -21.38 19.86 8.67
N LYS A 174 -22.19 19.15 9.47
CA LYS A 174 -23.36 19.80 10.05
C LYS A 174 -22.80 20.97 10.86
N LYS A 175 -23.08 22.21 10.41
CA LYS A 175 -22.88 23.40 11.23
C LYS A 175 -23.55 23.06 12.57
N ARG A 176 -22.75 22.91 13.63
CA ARG A 176 -23.30 22.97 14.98
C ARG A 176 -23.78 24.41 15.14
N PRO A 177 -25.03 24.61 15.56
CA PRO A 177 -25.57 25.94 15.83
C PRO A 177 -24.78 26.68 16.86
#